data_36f2106db89fa8aef56158071ccbd5f1
#
_entry.id   36f2106db89fa8aef56158071ccbd5f1
#
_cell.length_a   1.000
_cell.length_b   1.000
_cell.length_c   1.000
_cell.angle_alpha   90.00
_cell.angle_beta   90.00
_cell.angle_gamma   90.00
#
_symmetry.space_group_name_H-M   'P 1'
#
loop_
_entity.id
_entity.type
_entity.pdbx_description
1 polymer ?
#
loop_
_entity_poly.entity_id
_entity_poly.type
_entity_poly.pdbx_seq_one_letter_code
_entity_poly.pdbx_strand_id
1 'polypeptide(L)'
;MIRIKGVRVSIEEVIDYKKVIAKKLKVNKEDIKLYKIHKKSIDARNKMMFSYVFDFDVEIDNEDRYLDNNIVKVEKEEYVLPSQGSETINNRVYVVGAGPAGLFAALKLATYGYKPIVIDRGQTLLERIKTINDLWENNKLNEESNVCFGEGGAGTFSDGKLNTLVKDKYFRMKEVFKTFVECGAPEEIMYDSKPHIGTDILRNVIINLREKIISLGGEFKFNSKLEDIIIKDGKLESIIVNKEIIPCNILILAIGHSAKDTFNMLYEKKLNMESKPFAVGLRIIHPQEMINENQYPINYKFLPSASYKLTYNSKSKHGVYSFCMCPGGYVVNTSTNKNRLCINGMSNYKRDSGYANSAIIVTVGPDIYGNNTLDGLKFQSKLEENAYMLGNDFIPVQRYVDYKIHKISDNIESDAFKGNIKCADLNKIFPDIINENLKEGIDYFDNKIKEFNGDSAILAGVESRTSSPIRILRDEFLESNIKGIYPCGEGAGYAGGITTSAMDGIKVFESIYKRYKNN
;
A
#
# COMPACT_ATOMS: atom_id res chain seq x y z
N MET A 1 -2.72 12.71 -32.16
CA MET A 1 -1.84 11.61 -31.72
C MET A 1 -2.52 10.26 -31.90
N ILE A 2 -1.75 9.26 -32.24
CA ILE A 2 -2.20 7.86 -32.32
C ILE A 2 -1.50 7.03 -31.27
N ARG A 3 -2.17 5.98 -30.75
CA ARG A 3 -1.60 5.00 -29.81
C ARG A 3 -1.29 3.70 -30.54
N ILE A 4 -0.01 3.32 -30.57
CA ILE A 4 0.47 2.07 -31.12
C ILE A 4 0.58 1.06 -29.98
N LYS A 5 -0.16 -0.04 -30.05
CA LYS A 5 -0.24 -1.04 -28.99
C LYS A 5 0.62 -2.28 -29.30
N GLY A 6 1.16 -2.88 -28.26
CA GLY A 6 1.78 -4.21 -28.30
C GLY A 6 3.09 -4.30 -29.07
N VAL A 7 3.91 -3.25 -29.07
CA VAL A 7 5.21 -3.23 -29.76
C VAL A 7 6.22 -4.04 -28.94
N ARG A 8 6.75 -5.13 -29.49
CA ARG A 8 7.70 -6.03 -28.85
C ARG A 8 9.13 -5.64 -29.14
N VAL A 9 9.97 -5.64 -28.12
CA VAL A 9 11.41 -5.37 -28.20
C VAL A 9 12.15 -6.40 -27.36
N SER A 10 13.30 -6.89 -27.83
CA SER A 10 14.16 -7.80 -27.06
C SER A 10 14.62 -7.15 -25.76
N ILE A 11 14.73 -7.93 -24.68
CA ILE A 11 15.25 -7.46 -23.39
C ILE A 11 16.76 -7.18 -23.40
N GLU A 12 17.48 -7.70 -24.39
CA GLU A 12 18.95 -7.62 -24.52
C GLU A 12 19.41 -6.42 -25.35
N GLU A 13 18.48 -5.71 -26.01
CA GLU A 13 18.80 -4.59 -26.89
C GLU A 13 18.72 -3.25 -26.19
N VAL A 14 19.67 -2.36 -26.49
CA VAL A 14 19.51 -0.92 -26.19
C VAL A 14 18.41 -0.36 -27.08
N ILE A 15 17.32 0.10 -26.48
CA ILE A 15 16.10 0.46 -27.19
C ILE A 15 16.20 1.88 -27.77
N ASP A 16 16.30 1.99 -29.09
CA ASP A 16 15.99 3.22 -29.83
C ASP A 16 14.48 3.26 -30.13
N TYR A 17 13.72 3.85 -29.21
CA TYR A 17 12.26 3.90 -29.31
C TYR A 17 11.77 4.51 -30.62
N LYS A 18 12.42 5.59 -31.11
CA LYS A 18 12.05 6.27 -32.35
C LYS A 18 12.20 5.35 -33.56
N LYS A 19 13.30 4.54 -33.58
CA LYS A 19 13.53 3.52 -34.62
C LYS A 19 12.49 2.41 -34.59
N VAL A 20 12.13 1.96 -33.39
CA VAL A 20 11.13 0.90 -33.20
C VAL A 20 9.75 1.37 -33.68
N ILE A 21 9.35 2.60 -33.34
CA ILE A 21 8.09 3.23 -33.79
C ILE A 21 8.08 3.41 -35.31
N ALA A 22 9.16 3.97 -35.88
CA ALA A 22 9.30 4.18 -37.33
C ALA A 22 9.17 2.86 -38.12
N LYS A 23 9.83 1.79 -37.65
CA LYS A 23 9.70 0.45 -38.25
C LYS A 23 8.26 -0.07 -38.18
N LYS A 24 7.55 0.15 -37.06
CA LYS A 24 6.16 -0.30 -36.88
C LYS A 24 5.19 0.44 -37.80
N LEU A 25 5.38 1.75 -37.97
CA LEU A 25 4.55 2.61 -38.84
C LEU A 25 4.98 2.58 -40.32
N LYS A 26 6.16 1.97 -40.63
CA LYS A 26 6.78 1.96 -41.97
C LYS A 26 7.04 3.39 -42.50
N VAL A 27 7.64 4.22 -41.67
CA VAL A 27 7.98 5.64 -41.96
C VAL A 27 9.46 5.90 -41.61
N ASN A 28 9.97 7.09 -41.98
CA ASN A 28 11.28 7.54 -41.52
C ASN A 28 11.19 8.03 -40.07
N LYS A 29 12.33 8.02 -39.35
CA LYS A 29 12.39 8.51 -37.95
C LYS A 29 11.98 10.00 -37.88
N GLU A 30 12.32 10.75 -38.87
CA GLU A 30 12.10 12.21 -38.99
C GLU A 30 10.60 12.55 -39.09
N ASP A 31 9.77 11.64 -39.61
CA ASP A 31 8.33 11.80 -39.71
C ASP A 31 7.64 11.75 -38.33
N ILE A 32 8.32 11.23 -37.30
CA ILE A 32 7.82 11.15 -35.91
C ILE A 32 8.15 12.46 -35.20
N LYS A 33 7.16 13.32 -34.99
CA LYS A 33 7.30 14.62 -34.32
C LYS A 33 7.56 14.47 -32.83
N LEU A 34 6.72 13.70 -32.15
CA LEU A 34 6.78 13.44 -30.72
C LEU A 34 6.33 12.01 -30.44
N TYR A 35 6.90 11.39 -29.42
CA TYR A 35 6.37 10.16 -28.85
C TYR A 35 6.44 10.17 -27.32
N LYS A 36 5.54 9.41 -26.71
CA LYS A 36 5.55 9.11 -25.26
C LYS A 36 5.33 7.62 -25.06
N ILE A 37 5.96 7.04 -24.06
CA ILE A 37 5.64 5.68 -23.60
C ILE A 37 4.33 5.77 -22.84
N HIS A 38 3.29 5.07 -23.31
CA HIS A 38 2.01 4.97 -22.62
C HIS A 38 1.99 3.79 -21.65
N LYS A 39 2.62 2.66 -22.04
CA LYS A 39 2.70 1.45 -21.22
C LYS A 39 3.97 0.67 -21.53
N LYS A 40 4.58 0.10 -20.48
CA LYS A 40 5.67 -0.88 -20.56
C LYS A 40 5.31 -2.09 -19.73
N SER A 41 5.51 -3.29 -20.29
CA SER A 41 5.32 -4.55 -19.58
C SER A 41 6.34 -5.59 -20.04
N ILE A 42 6.54 -6.65 -19.25
CA ILE A 42 7.36 -7.80 -19.61
C ILE A 42 6.43 -8.91 -20.08
N ASP A 43 6.68 -9.46 -21.28
CA ASP A 43 6.05 -10.70 -21.73
C ASP A 43 6.99 -11.88 -21.45
N ALA A 44 6.66 -12.63 -20.41
CA ALA A 44 7.39 -13.82 -19.96
C ALA A 44 6.57 -15.12 -20.14
N ARG A 45 5.55 -15.12 -21.00
CA ARG A 45 4.72 -16.32 -21.27
C ARG A 45 5.52 -17.40 -21.97
N ASN A 46 6.39 -17.04 -22.89
CA ASN A 46 7.35 -17.95 -23.48
C ASN A 46 8.61 -17.96 -22.62
N LYS A 47 8.86 -19.06 -21.90
CA LYS A 47 10.01 -19.24 -21.02
C LYS A 47 11.37 -19.25 -21.74
N MET A 48 11.39 -19.41 -23.06
CA MET A 48 12.59 -19.41 -23.90
C MET A 48 12.90 -18.04 -24.53
N MET A 49 11.96 -17.09 -24.49
CA MET A 49 12.14 -15.79 -25.14
C MET A 49 11.31 -14.71 -24.43
N PHE A 50 11.99 -13.84 -23.70
CA PHE A 50 11.38 -12.70 -23.04
C PHE A 50 11.43 -11.46 -23.92
N SER A 51 10.42 -10.60 -23.79
CA SER A 51 10.40 -9.32 -24.48
C SER A 51 9.76 -8.24 -23.62
N TYR A 52 10.21 -6.99 -23.79
CA TYR A 52 9.43 -5.85 -23.39
C TYR A 52 8.28 -5.62 -24.39
N VAL A 53 7.13 -5.26 -23.88
CA VAL A 53 5.97 -4.89 -24.69
C VAL A 53 5.60 -3.45 -24.34
N PHE A 54 5.61 -2.60 -25.34
CA PHE A 54 5.32 -1.17 -25.21
C PHE A 54 4.04 -0.79 -25.93
N ASP A 55 3.30 0.17 -25.36
CA ASP A 55 2.33 0.98 -26.05
C ASP A 55 2.90 2.41 -26.14
N PHE A 56 2.88 3.02 -27.32
CA PHE A 56 3.39 4.37 -27.57
C PHE A 56 2.28 5.30 -28.03
N ASP A 57 2.22 6.51 -27.47
CA ASP A 57 1.45 7.62 -28.02
C ASP A 57 2.37 8.43 -28.94
N VAL A 58 1.99 8.61 -30.20
CA VAL A 58 2.84 9.16 -31.24
C VAL A 58 2.12 10.31 -31.97
N GLU A 59 2.85 11.40 -32.20
CA GLU A 59 2.42 12.49 -33.04
C GLU A 59 3.10 12.40 -34.40
N ILE A 60 2.30 12.28 -35.46
CA ILE A 60 2.73 12.15 -36.86
C ILE A 60 1.70 12.77 -37.77
N ASP A 61 2.11 13.23 -38.94
CA ASP A 61 1.18 13.77 -39.92
C ASP A 61 0.29 12.70 -40.56
N ASN A 62 -0.92 13.09 -40.97
CA ASN A 62 -1.89 12.19 -41.61
C ASN A 62 -2.21 10.94 -40.74
N GLU A 63 -2.45 11.13 -39.45
CA GLU A 63 -2.69 10.08 -38.43
C GLU A 63 -3.68 9.00 -38.88
N ASP A 64 -4.74 9.38 -39.61
CA ASP A 64 -5.82 8.48 -40.04
C ASP A 64 -5.33 7.35 -40.98
N ARG A 65 -4.19 7.55 -41.68
CA ARG A 65 -3.58 6.54 -42.55
C ARG A 65 -3.04 5.33 -41.82
N TYR A 66 -2.74 5.49 -40.55
CA TYR A 66 -2.06 4.47 -39.75
C TYR A 66 -3.02 3.69 -38.85
N LEU A 67 -4.31 4.08 -38.80
CA LEU A 67 -5.28 3.44 -37.91
C LEU A 67 -5.56 2.00 -38.35
N ASP A 68 -5.47 1.08 -37.36
CA ASP A 68 -5.80 -0.32 -37.49
C ASP A 68 -6.26 -0.90 -36.13
N ASN A 69 -6.37 -2.22 -36.00
CA ASN A 69 -6.74 -2.88 -34.75
C ASN A 69 -5.78 -2.63 -33.57
N ASN A 70 -4.51 -2.27 -33.86
CA ASN A 70 -3.47 -2.03 -32.87
C ASN A 70 -3.05 -0.56 -32.80
N ILE A 71 -3.52 0.28 -33.72
CA ILE A 71 -3.20 1.70 -33.79
C ILE A 71 -4.51 2.49 -33.75
N VAL A 72 -4.75 3.18 -32.64
CA VAL A 72 -6.02 3.89 -32.39
C VAL A 72 -5.76 5.37 -32.11
N LYS A 73 -6.78 6.22 -32.30
CA LYS A 73 -6.69 7.62 -31.85
C LYS A 73 -6.56 7.70 -30.34
N VAL A 74 -5.72 8.61 -29.85
CA VAL A 74 -5.57 8.89 -28.42
C VAL A 74 -6.73 9.75 -27.96
N GLU A 75 -7.50 9.24 -27.00
CA GLU A 75 -8.49 10.03 -26.28
C GLU A 75 -7.82 10.83 -25.16
N LYS A 76 -8.41 11.98 -24.83
CA LYS A 76 -7.89 12.82 -23.75
C LYS A 76 -8.13 12.15 -22.39
N GLU A 77 -7.05 11.73 -21.77
CA GLU A 77 -7.05 11.07 -20.45
C GLU A 77 -6.63 12.07 -19.37
N GLU A 78 -7.57 12.86 -18.87
CA GLU A 78 -7.29 13.88 -17.86
C GLU A 78 -8.26 13.79 -16.69
N TYR A 79 -7.72 14.06 -15.50
CA TYR A 79 -8.53 14.26 -14.31
C TYR A 79 -9.32 15.56 -14.42
N VAL A 80 -10.64 15.48 -14.27
CA VAL A 80 -11.55 16.62 -14.36
C VAL A 80 -12.16 16.89 -12.98
N LEU A 81 -11.98 18.12 -12.51
CA LEU A 81 -12.58 18.57 -11.27
C LEU A 81 -14.09 18.81 -11.45
N PRO A 82 -14.93 18.38 -10.48
CA PRO A 82 -16.35 18.72 -10.51
C PRO A 82 -16.59 20.23 -10.30
N SER A 83 -17.82 20.68 -10.46
CA SER A 83 -18.21 22.06 -10.12
C SER A 83 -18.16 22.29 -8.62
N GLN A 84 -17.69 23.48 -8.21
CA GLN A 84 -17.63 23.89 -6.81
C GLN A 84 -19.02 24.21 -6.24
N GLY A 85 -19.24 23.82 -4.99
CA GLY A 85 -20.46 24.16 -4.25
C GLY A 85 -20.46 25.59 -3.70
N SER A 86 -21.55 25.96 -3.02
CA SER A 86 -21.78 27.31 -2.55
C SER A 86 -21.90 27.45 -1.02
N GLU A 87 -21.98 26.32 -0.27
CA GLU A 87 -22.06 26.36 1.19
C GLU A 87 -20.76 26.93 1.78
N THR A 88 -20.85 27.67 2.87
CA THR A 88 -19.69 28.28 3.53
C THR A 88 -19.12 27.35 4.59
N ILE A 89 -17.80 27.24 4.67
CA ILE A 89 -17.09 26.56 5.76
C ILE A 89 -16.78 27.59 6.85
N ASN A 90 -17.24 27.32 8.08
CA ASN A 90 -17.02 28.26 9.21
C ASN A 90 -15.62 28.14 9.83
N ASN A 91 -15.02 26.93 9.79
CA ASN A 91 -13.70 26.64 10.35
C ASN A 91 -12.81 25.99 9.28
N ARG A 92 -11.50 25.91 9.56
CA ARG A 92 -10.57 25.19 8.68
C ARG A 92 -10.90 23.69 8.64
N VAL A 93 -10.61 23.04 7.50
CA VAL A 93 -10.75 21.59 7.34
C VAL A 93 -9.59 20.90 8.05
N TYR A 94 -9.90 19.96 8.95
CA TYR A 94 -8.90 19.12 9.59
C TYR A 94 -8.79 17.76 8.90
N VAL A 95 -7.56 17.29 8.74
CA VAL A 95 -7.23 15.98 8.17
C VAL A 95 -6.43 15.19 9.20
N VAL A 96 -6.98 14.09 9.68
CA VAL A 96 -6.32 13.22 10.68
C VAL A 96 -5.60 12.09 9.96
N GLY A 97 -4.28 12.10 10.06
CA GLY A 97 -3.36 11.14 9.46
C GLY A 97 -2.66 11.70 8.22
N ALA A 98 -1.33 11.71 8.26
CA ALA A 98 -0.44 12.13 7.19
C ALA A 98 0.00 10.96 6.28
N GLY A 99 -0.83 9.92 6.14
CA GLY A 99 -0.65 8.84 5.16
C GLY A 99 -1.16 9.24 3.76
N PRO A 100 -1.09 8.33 2.76
CA PRO A 100 -1.44 8.67 1.37
C PRO A 100 -2.85 9.27 1.21
N ALA A 101 -3.86 8.76 1.94
CA ALA A 101 -5.21 9.29 1.89
C ALA A 101 -5.29 10.74 2.38
N GLY A 102 -4.71 11.03 3.57
CA GLY A 102 -4.71 12.36 4.14
C GLY A 102 -3.87 13.35 3.35
N LEU A 103 -2.68 12.95 2.88
CA LEU A 103 -1.80 13.81 2.08
C LEU A 103 -2.45 14.23 0.75
N PHE A 104 -3.12 13.32 0.03
CA PHE A 104 -3.77 13.66 -1.23
C PHE A 104 -5.08 14.45 -1.02
N ALA A 105 -5.83 14.19 0.05
CA ALA A 105 -6.95 15.05 0.44
C ALA A 105 -6.46 16.47 0.76
N ALA A 106 -5.40 16.60 1.59
CA ALA A 106 -4.82 17.88 1.97
C ALA A 106 -4.21 18.62 0.78
N LEU A 107 -3.49 17.91 -0.14
CA LEU A 107 -2.95 18.54 -1.34
C LEU A 107 -4.06 19.17 -2.18
N LYS A 108 -5.12 18.43 -2.45
CA LYS A 108 -6.25 18.95 -3.24
C LYS A 108 -6.97 20.09 -2.53
N LEU A 109 -7.22 19.97 -1.24
CA LEU A 109 -7.78 21.09 -0.45
C LEU A 109 -6.90 22.33 -0.52
N ALA A 110 -5.59 22.21 -0.33
CA ALA A 110 -4.65 23.33 -0.40
C ALA A 110 -4.58 23.93 -1.81
N THR A 111 -4.52 23.09 -2.86
CA THR A 111 -4.51 23.54 -4.26
C THR A 111 -5.73 24.41 -4.60
N TYR A 112 -6.87 24.12 -4.00
CA TYR A 112 -8.12 24.86 -4.24
C TYR A 112 -8.47 25.84 -3.10
N GLY A 113 -7.49 26.26 -2.29
CA GLY A 113 -7.59 27.39 -1.37
C GLY A 113 -8.23 27.12 -0.02
N TYR A 114 -8.51 25.86 0.37
CA TYR A 114 -9.16 25.54 1.66
C TYR A 114 -8.22 25.58 2.87
N LYS A 115 -6.92 25.72 2.68
CA LYS A 115 -5.89 25.81 3.74
C LYS A 115 -6.05 24.75 4.83
N PRO A 116 -5.98 23.44 4.53
CA PRO A 116 -6.23 22.37 5.48
C PRO A 116 -5.19 22.35 6.61
N ILE A 117 -5.56 21.79 7.76
CA ILE A 117 -4.64 21.45 8.84
C ILE A 117 -4.55 19.92 8.91
N VAL A 118 -3.37 19.37 8.61
CA VAL A 118 -3.08 17.96 8.76
C VAL A 118 -2.51 17.70 10.14
N ILE A 119 -3.14 16.82 10.90
CA ILE A 119 -2.64 16.37 12.21
C ILE A 119 -2.24 14.90 12.13
N ASP A 120 -1.08 14.55 12.67
CA ASP A 120 -0.64 13.16 12.80
C ASP A 120 -0.08 12.91 14.19
N ARG A 121 -0.42 11.75 14.76
CA ARG A 121 0.03 11.35 16.11
C ARG A 121 1.54 11.13 16.18
N GLY A 122 2.14 10.73 15.06
CA GLY A 122 3.57 10.45 14.97
C GLY A 122 4.39 11.67 14.54
N GLN A 123 5.65 11.41 14.35
CA GLN A 123 6.70 12.38 14.08
C GLN A 123 6.80 12.74 12.59
N THR A 124 7.57 13.81 12.31
CA THR A 124 8.09 14.10 10.96
C THR A 124 8.91 12.91 10.44
N LEU A 125 9.02 12.77 9.13
CA LEU A 125 9.66 11.60 8.55
C LEU A 125 11.12 11.42 8.98
N LEU A 126 11.89 12.49 9.12
CA LEU A 126 13.31 12.41 9.53
C LEU A 126 13.46 11.93 10.99
N GLU A 127 12.61 12.40 11.89
CA GLU A 127 12.58 11.94 13.28
C GLU A 127 12.06 10.50 13.36
N ARG A 128 11.01 10.18 12.60
CA ARG A 128 10.39 8.86 12.53
C ARG A 128 11.37 7.79 12.06
N ILE A 129 12.25 8.08 11.08
CA ILE A 129 13.31 7.15 10.64
C ILE A 129 14.22 6.77 11.80
N LYS A 130 14.62 7.75 12.63
CA LYS A 130 15.46 7.48 13.83
C LYS A 130 14.73 6.59 14.83
N THR A 131 13.47 6.90 15.12
CA THR A 131 12.63 6.14 16.04
C THR A 131 12.40 4.71 15.56
N ILE A 132 12.23 4.50 14.24
CA ILE A 132 12.05 3.17 13.66
C ILE A 132 13.36 2.37 13.69
N ASN A 133 14.50 3.00 13.41
CA ASN A 133 15.80 2.33 13.54
C ASN A 133 16.07 1.92 15.00
N ASP A 134 15.68 2.74 15.99
CA ASP A 134 15.79 2.39 17.41
C ASP A 134 14.91 1.18 17.78
N LEU A 135 13.73 1.04 17.17
CA LEU A 135 12.92 -0.18 17.27
C LEU A 135 13.63 -1.40 16.65
N TRP A 136 14.19 -1.26 15.47
CA TRP A 136 14.80 -2.39 14.75
C TRP A 136 16.13 -2.86 15.36
N GLU A 137 16.94 -1.93 15.87
CA GLU A 137 18.28 -2.20 16.42
C GLU A 137 18.23 -2.48 17.92
N ASN A 138 17.38 -1.77 18.67
CA ASN A 138 17.38 -1.73 20.13
C ASN A 138 16.06 -2.20 20.77
N ASN A 139 15.09 -2.67 20.00
CA ASN A 139 13.73 -3.04 20.43
C ASN A 139 12.96 -1.94 21.20
N LYS A 140 13.27 -0.66 20.95
CA LYS A 140 12.60 0.45 21.62
C LYS A 140 11.41 0.93 20.82
N LEU A 141 10.22 0.47 21.16
CA LEU A 141 8.97 0.87 20.53
C LEU A 141 8.49 2.24 21.02
N ASN A 142 8.21 3.15 20.06
CA ASN A 142 7.39 4.33 20.29
C ASN A 142 5.96 4.05 19.78
N GLU A 143 4.97 3.99 20.67
CA GLU A 143 3.59 3.65 20.32
C GLU A 143 2.88 4.73 19.48
N GLU A 144 3.33 5.98 19.56
CA GLU A 144 2.75 7.09 18.80
C GLU A 144 3.50 7.37 17.48
N SER A 145 4.76 6.92 17.32
CA SER A 145 5.56 7.11 16.10
C SER A 145 6.35 5.84 15.77
N ASN A 146 5.97 5.16 14.68
CA ASN A 146 6.51 3.85 14.29
C ASN A 146 6.30 3.59 12.80
N VAL A 147 6.40 2.34 12.33
CA VAL A 147 6.19 1.99 10.90
C VAL A 147 4.76 2.30 10.40
N CYS A 148 3.77 2.38 11.28
CA CYS A 148 2.37 2.64 10.90
C CYS A 148 1.94 4.09 11.09
N PHE A 149 2.49 4.79 12.09
CA PHE A 149 2.12 6.14 12.48
C PHE A 149 3.23 7.15 12.20
N GLY A 150 2.84 8.34 11.76
CA GLY A 150 3.72 9.45 11.39
C GLY A 150 3.69 9.77 9.91
N GLU A 151 4.45 10.77 9.52
CA GLU A 151 4.49 11.32 8.16
C GLU A 151 4.68 10.25 7.09
N GLY A 152 3.80 10.24 6.09
CA GLY A 152 3.77 9.28 4.98
C GLY A 152 3.02 7.97 5.28
N GLY A 153 2.64 7.72 6.56
CA GLY A 153 1.93 6.50 6.97
C GLY A 153 2.72 5.21 6.77
N ALA A 154 2.06 4.05 6.84
CA ALA A 154 2.69 2.74 6.71
C ALA A 154 3.32 2.50 5.33
N GLY A 155 2.79 3.14 4.28
CA GLY A 155 3.29 3.00 2.90
C GLY A 155 4.75 3.42 2.73
N THR A 156 5.24 4.35 3.54
CA THR A 156 6.62 4.86 3.47
C THR A 156 7.69 3.80 3.76
N PHE A 157 7.36 2.81 4.58
CA PHE A 157 8.25 1.70 4.95
C PHE A 157 7.74 0.38 4.37
N SER A 158 7.44 0.38 3.07
CA SER A 158 6.96 -0.77 2.30
C SER A 158 7.76 -0.93 1.00
N ASP A 159 7.38 -1.85 0.11
CA ASP A 159 7.94 -1.92 -1.24
C ASP A 159 7.54 -0.71 -2.13
N GLY A 160 6.57 0.09 -1.69
CA GLY A 160 6.11 1.23 -2.48
C GLY A 160 5.40 0.85 -3.77
N LYS A 161 4.71 -0.30 -3.80
CA LYS A 161 3.89 -0.71 -4.95
C LYS A 161 2.76 0.27 -5.18
N LEU A 162 2.60 0.66 -6.44
CA LEU A 162 1.55 1.59 -6.87
C LEU A 162 0.45 0.93 -7.73
N ASN A 163 0.65 -0.31 -8.16
CA ASN A 163 -0.33 -1.00 -8.98
C ASN A 163 -1.60 -1.34 -8.21
N THR A 164 -2.74 -1.19 -8.88
CA THR A 164 -4.07 -1.51 -8.35
C THR A 164 -4.92 -2.18 -9.43
N LEU A 165 -5.89 -2.99 -9.00
CA LEU A 165 -6.92 -3.58 -9.88
C LEU A 165 -8.18 -2.69 -9.98
N VAL A 166 -8.23 -1.59 -9.26
CA VAL A 166 -9.37 -0.65 -9.31
C VAL A 166 -9.43 0.01 -10.68
N LYS A 167 -10.58 -0.12 -11.35
CA LYS A 167 -10.86 0.60 -12.61
C LYS A 167 -11.15 2.06 -12.29
N ASP A 168 -10.32 2.95 -12.81
CA ASP A 168 -10.41 4.40 -12.59
C ASP A 168 -10.83 5.13 -13.87
N LYS A 169 -12.11 5.36 -14.03
CA LYS A 169 -12.67 6.11 -15.16
C LYS A 169 -12.56 7.64 -15.04
N TYR A 170 -12.07 8.13 -13.89
CA TYR A 170 -11.93 9.57 -13.61
C TYR A 170 -10.47 10.03 -13.60
N PHE A 171 -9.53 9.16 -13.97
CA PHE A 171 -8.09 9.44 -14.03
C PHE A 171 -7.44 9.94 -12.73
N ARG A 172 -8.02 9.61 -11.57
CA ARG A 172 -7.44 9.93 -10.26
C ARG A 172 -6.11 9.22 -10.03
N MET A 173 -5.98 7.97 -10.51
CA MET A 173 -4.74 7.22 -10.44
C MET A 173 -3.61 7.93 -11.22
N LYS A 174 -3.91 8.44 -12.42
CA LYS A 174 -2.96 9.20 -13.23
C LYS A 174 -2.55 10.50 -12.53
N GLU A 175 -3.49 11.17 -11.86
CA GLU A 175 -3.23 12.36 -11.06
C GLU A 175 -2.34 12.05 -9.84
N VAL A 176 -2.54 10.90 -9.17
CA VAL A 176 -1.67 10.43 -8.08
C VAL A 176 -0.23 10.22 -8.60
N PHE A 177 -0.06 9.50 -9.70
CA PHE A 177 1.27 9.22 -10.26
C PHE A 177 1.97 10.49 -10.72
N LYS A 178 1.25 11.40 -11.42
CA LYS A 178 1.77 12.70 -11.81
C LYS A 178 2.27 13.49 -10.59
N THR A 179 1.49 13.52 -9.52
CA THR A 179 1.89 14.19 -8.27
C THR A 179 3.17 13.56 -7.68
N PHE A 180 3.28 12.24 -7.67
CA PHE A 180 4.49 11.58 -7.18
C PHE A 180 5.71 11.91 -8.04
N VAL A 181 5.59 11.94 -9.36
CA VAL A 181 6.67 12.34 -10.27
C VAL A 181 7.08 13.80 -10.04
N GLU A 182 6.11 14.71 -9.91
CA GLU A 182 6.36 16.12 -9.56
C GLU A 182 7.08 16.27 -8.21
N CYS A 183 6.89 15.32 -7.29
CA CYS A 183 7.56 15.27 -5.98
C CYS A 183 8.88 14.48 -6.00
N GLY A 184 9.34 14.01 -7.16
CA GLY A 184 10.66 13.36 -7.32
C GLY A 184 10.64 11.84 -7.45
N ALA A 185 9.48 11.22 -7.69
CA ALA A 185 9.43 9.82 -8.07
C ALA A 185 9.91 9.61 -9.52
N PRO A 186 10.44 8.42 -9.86
CA PRO A 186 10.86 8.10 -11.21
C PRO A 186 9.69 8.20 -12.21
N GLU A 187 9.94 8.76 -13.41
CA GLU A 187 8.91 8.89 -14.45
C GLU A 187 8.33 7.54 -14.90
N GLU A 188 9.09 6.44 -14.74
CA GLU A 188 8.69 5.09 -15.11
C GLU A 188 7.39 4.66 -14.45
N ILE A 189 7.04 5.20 -13.27
CA ILE A 189 5.77 4.89 -12.62
C ILE A 189 4.54 5.27 -13.44
N MET A 190 4.68 6.24 -14.37
CA MET A 190 3.60 6.69 -15.24
C MET A 190 3.20 5.66 -16.30
N TYR A 191 4.12 4.76 -16.66
CA TYR A 191 3.90 3.84 -17.77
C TYR A 191 4.27 2.37 -17.47
N ASP A 192 4.97 2.06 -16.38
CA ASP A 192 5.25 0.68 -16.03
C ASP A 192 3.95 -0.05 -15.61
N SER A 193 3.79 -1.30 -16.05
CA SER A 193 2.64 -2.14 -15.68
C SER A 193 2.65 -2.59 -14.22
N LYS A 194 3.81 -2.56 -13.57
CA LYS A 194 4.01 -2.88 -12.15
C LYS A 194 4.79 -1.75 -11.45
N PRO A 195 4.26 -0.52 -11.43
CA PRO A 195 4.97 0.63 -10.90
C PRO A 195 5.25 0.48 -9.40
N HIS A 196 6.46 0.86 -8.99
CA HIS A 196 6.86 0.94 -7.59
C HIS A 196 7.88 2.07 -7.40
N ILE A 197 8.00 2.57 -6.17
CA ILE A 197 8.93 3.66 -5.85
C ILE A 197 10.06 3.16 -4.94
N GLY A 198 9.81 2.18 -4.06
CA GLY A 198 10.75 1.75 -3.03
C GLY A 198 10.76 2.70 -1.82
N THR A 199 11.12 2.16 -0.66
CA THR A 199 11.09 2.93 0.60
C THR A 199 12.10 4.08 0.62
N ASP A 200 13.25 3.92 -0.02
CA ASP A 200 14.34 4.88 -0.10
C ASP A 200 13.94 6.15 -0.88
N ILE A 201 13.35 6.02 -2.04
CA ILE A 201 12.90 7.15 -2.87
C ILE A 201 11.62 7.76 -2.30
N LEU A 202 10.67 6.92 -1.86
CA LEU A 202 9.36 7.37 -1.37
C LEU A 202 9.49 8.34 -0.18
N ARG A 203 10.52 8.20 0.65
CA ARG A 203 10.81 9.15 1.75
C ARG A 203 10.96 10.58 1.25
N ASN A 204 11.76 10.80 0.22
CA ASN A 204 11.96 12.14 -0.35
C ASN A 204 10.68 12.66 -1.04
N VAL A 205 9.95 11.79 -1.73
CA VAL A 205 8.66 12.13 -2.35
C VAL A 205 7.65 12.63 -1.32
N ILE A 206 7.56 12.00 -0.17
CA ILE A 206 6.65 12.39 0.92
C ILE A 206 7.05 13.76 1.52
N ILE A 207 8.34 14.01 1.76
CA ILE A 207 8.82 15.31 2.23
C ILE A 207 8.45 16.41 1.23
N ASN A 208 8.74 16.21 -0.06
CA ASN A 208 8.43 17.17 -1.10
C ASN A 208 6.92 17.41 -1.25
N LEU A 209 6.10 16.37 -1.06
CA LEU A 209 4.64 16.50 -1.06
C LEU A 209 4.15 17.35 0.11
N ARG A 210 4.69 17.16 1.32
CA ARG A 210 4.40 18.02 2.47
C ARG A 210 4.76 19.48 2.18
N GLU A 211 5.98 19.75 1.71
CA GLU A 211 6.43 21.10 1.39
C GLU A 211 5.54 21.76 0.34
N LYS A 212 5.10 21.01 -0.66
CA LYS A 212 4.14 21.46 -1.67
C LYS A 212 2.80 21.87 -1.03
N ILE A 213 2.27 21.06 -0.10
CA ILE A 213 1.02 21.38 0.61
C ILE A 213 1.19 22.65 1.45
N ILE A 214 2.32 22.81 2.16
CA ILE A 214 2.63 24.00 2.96
C ILE A 214 2.72 25.24 2.06
N SER A 215 3.42 25.17 0.93
CA SER A 215 3.54 26.28 0.00
C SER A 215 2.20 26.76 -0.58
N LEU A 216 1.19 25.88 -0.58
CA LEU A 216 -0.19 26.19 -0.98
C LEU A 216 -1.08 26.64 0.20
N GLY A 217 -0.50 26.88 1.38
CA GLY A 217 -1.21 27.38 2.56
C GLY A 217 -1.80 26.30 3.47
N GLY A 218 -1.45 25.03 3.26
CA GLY A 218 -1.72 23.96 4.22
C GLY A 218 -0.81 24.02 5.44
N GLU A 219 -1.18 23.33 6.51
CA GLU A 219 -0.45 23.32 7.78
C GLU A 219 -0.33 21.89 8.30
N PHE A 220 0.79 21.56 8.94
CA PHE A 220 1.02 20.25 9.54
C PHE A 220 1.30 20.37 11.04
N LYS A 221 0.67 19.49 11.83
CA LYS A 221 0.90 19.32 13.26
C LYS A 221 1.23 17.85 13.52
N PHE A 222 2.50 17.55 13.69
CA PHE A 222 3.00 16.24 14.10
C PHE A 222 2.97 16.10 15.61
N ASN A 223 3.16 14.88 16.15
CA ASN A 223 3.00 14.58 17.57
C ASN A 223 1.64 15.05 18.10
N SER A 224 0.61 15.01 17.26
CA SER A 224 -0.71 15.56 17.51
C SER A 224 -1.78 14.48 17.33
N LYS A 225 -2.20 13.89 18.47
CA LYS A 225 -3.12 12.77 18.51
C LYS A 225 -4.56 13.25 18.60
N LEU A 226 -5.43 12.80 17.71
CA LEU A 226 -6.88 12.90 17.90
C LEU A 226 -7.28 11.96 19.03
N GLU A 227 -7.71 12.53 20.15
CA GLU A 227 -8.10 11.77 21.35
C GLU A 227 -9.62 11.58 21.44
N ASP A 228 -10.39 12.60 21.00
CA ASP A 228 -11.85 12.53 21.05
C ASP A 228 -12.51 13.48 20.04
N ILE A 229 -13.83 13.35 19.86
CA ILE A 229 -14.70 14.23 19.07
C ILE A 229 -15.90 14.69 19.90
N ILE A 230 -16.27 15.95 19.75
CA ILE A 230 -17.45 16.54 20.40
C ILE A 230 -18.55 16.69 19.35
N ILE A 231 -19.69 16.07 19.63
CA ILE A 231 -20.85 16.01 18.74
C ILE A 231 -22.01 16.74 19.37
N LYS A 232 -22.66 17.62 18.60
CA LYS A 232 -23.88 18.32 19.00
C LYS A 232 -24.92 18.22 17.89
N ASP A 233 -26.11 17.80 18.22
CA ASP A 233 -27.25 17.65 17.29
C ASP A 233 -26.90 16.83 16.02
N GLY A 234 -26.14 15.73 16.21
CA GLY A 234 -25.71 14.83 15.12
C GLY A 234 -24.63 15.41 14.19
N LYS A 235 -24.00 16.53 14.57
CA LYS A 235 -22.94 17.20 13.80
C LYS A 235 -21.66 17.31 14.62
N LEU A 236 -20.53 17.29 13.95
CA LEU A 236 -19.25 17.59 14.55
C LEU A 236 -19.19 19.06 14.97
N GLU A 237 -18.87 19.32 16.23
CA GLU A 237 -18.69 20.66 16.80
C GLU A 237 -17.22 20.98 17.04
N SER A 238 -16.47 20.03 17.61
CA SER A 238 -15.05 20.18 17.95
C SER A 238 -14.33 18.84 17.95
N ILE A 239 -13.01 18.88 17.89
CA ILE A 239 -12.11 17.75 18.11
C ILE A 239 -11.25 18.00 19.35
N ILE A 240 -10.81 16.92 19.99
CA ILE A 240 -9.82 16.99 21.09
C ILE A 240 -8.51 16.43 20.58
N VAL A 241 -7.49 17.28 20.57
CA VAL A 241 -6.13 16.93 20.12
C VAL A 241 -5.16 17.29 21.24
N ASN A 242 -4.42 16.29 21.76
CA ASN A 242 -3.50 16.49 22.89
C ASN A 242 -4.12 17.27 24.05
N LYS A 243 -5.36 16.91 24.42
CA LYS A 243 -6.19 17.54 25.48
C LYS A 243 -6.71 18.96 25.18
N GLU A 244 -6.40 19.51 24.01
CA GLU A 244 -6.95 20.80 23.57
C GLU A 244 -8.25 20.62 22.79
N ILE A 245 -9.28 21.40 23.12
CA ILE A 245 -10.55 21.44 22.39
C ILE A 245 -10.41 22.43 21.24
N ILE A 246 -10.60 21.94 20.02
CA ILE A 246 -10.44 22.72 18.79
C ILE A 246 -11.76 22.73 18.02
N PRO A 247 -12.37 23.90 17.75
CA PRO A 247 -13.57 24.00 16.91
C PRO A 247 -13.32 23.43 15.52
N CYS A 248 -14.15 22.48 15.10
CA CYS A 248 -13.98 21.77 13.83
C CYS A 248 -15.34 21.31 13.31
N ASN A 249 -15.71 21.73 12.10
CA ASN A 249 -16.96 21.31 11.48
C ASN A 249 -16.76 20.33 10.31
N ILE A 250 -15.53 20.21 9.80
CA ILE A 250 -15.18 19.28 8.74
C ILE A 250 -13.90 18.56 9.11
N LEU A 251 -14.00 17.24 9.27
CA LEU A 251 -12.94 16.33 9.68
C LEU A 251 -12.80 15.18 8.70
N ILE A 252 -11.64 15.05 8.08
CA ILE A 252 -11.29 13.88 7.26
C ILE A 252 -10.55 12.87 8.14
N LEU A 253 -11.11 11.67 8.30
CA LEU A 253 -10.54 10.59 9.09
C LEU A 253 -9.70 9.65 8.21
N ALA A 254 -8.42 9.95 8.02
CA ALA A 254 -7.46 9.16 7.26
C ALA A 254 -6.49 8.39 8.17
N ILE A 255 -7.01 7.80 9.25
CA ILE A 255 -6.28 7.26 10.41
C ILE A 255 -5.46 6.00 10.16
N GLY A 256 -5.59 5.35 8.99
CA GLY A 256 -4.99 4.05 8.70
C GLY A 256 -5.63 2.89 9.50
N HIS A 257 -5.25 1.66 9.20
CA HIS A 257 -5.89 0.48 9.81
C HIS A 257 -5.35 0.11 11.20
N SER A 258 -4.26 0.74 11.64
CA SER A 258 -3.57 0.36 12.91
C SER A 258 -4.01 1.16 14.14
N ALA A 259 -4.81 2.22 13.96
CA ALA A 259 -5.24 3.13 15.03
C ALA A 259 -6.40 2.54 15.89
N LYS A 260 -6.10 1.43 16.61
CA LYS A 260 -7.09 0.66 17.39
C LYS A 260 -7.79 1.48 18.46
N ASP A 261 -7.08 2.37 19.12
CA ASP A 261 -7.62 3.32 20.11
C ASP A 261 -8.63 4.29 19.48
N THR A 262 -8.31 4.83 18.31
CA THR A 262 -9.22 5.71 17.58
C THR A 262 -10.48 4.97 17.11
N PHE A 263 -10.37 3.72 16.64
CA PHE A 263 -11.57 2.92 16.30
C PHE A 263 -12.47 2.68 17.52
N ASN A 264 -11.91 2.39 18.69
CA ASN A 264 -12.69 2.23 19.92
C ASN A 264 -13.42 3.54 20.28
N MET A 265 -12.71 4.67 20.27
CA MET A 265 -13.29 5.99 20.53
C MET A 265 -14.45 6.30 19.57
N LEU A 266 -14.24 6.11 18.26
CA LEU A 266 -15.27 6.35 17.24
C LEU A 266 -16.50 5.43 17.43
N TYR A 267 -16.28 4.18 17.82
CA TYR A 267 -17.36 3.23 18.12
C TYR A 267 -18.17 3.68 19.34
N GLU A 268 -17.51 4.12 20.40
CA GLU A 268 -18.17 4.68 21.60
C GLU A 268 -18.99 5.94 21.27
N LYS A 269 -18.48 6.78 20.33
CA LYS A 269 -19.20 7.97 19.81
C LYS A 269 -20.33 7.63 18.83
N LYS A 270 -20.62 6.33 18.61
CA LYS A 270 -21.71 5.86 17.74
C LYS A 270 -21.52 6.21 16.26
N LEU A 271 -20.29 6.27 15.76
CA LEU A 271 -20.08 6.20 14.33
C LEU A 271 -20.54 4.82 13.82
N ASN A 272 -21.28 4.82 12.72
CA ASN A 272 -21.73 3.59 12.11
C ASN A 272 -20.53 2.83 11.52
N MET A 273 -20.28 1.64 12.06
CA MET A 273 -19.19 0.75 11.63
C MET A 273 -19.70 -0.66 11.46
N GLU A 274 -19.08 -1.40 10.56
CA GLU A 274 -19.32 -2.83 10.37
C GLU A 274 -18.02 -3.61 10.40
N SER A 275 -18.10 -4.87 10.82
CA SER A 275 -17.01 -5.84 10.71
C SER A 275 -16.77 -6.16 9.24
N LYS A 276 -15.51 -6.29 8.86
CA LYS A 276 -15.08 -6.60 7.50
C LYS A 276 -14.13 -7.81 7.52
N PRO A 277 -14.36 -8.85 6.70
CA PRO A 277 -13.39 -9.93 6.54
C PRO A 277 -12.01 -9.42 6.12
N PHE A 278 -10.98 -10.08 6.63
CA PHE A 278 -9.58 -9.78 6.32
C PHE A 278 -8.78 -11.08 6.20
N ALA A 279 -7.47 -11.02 6.20
CA ALA A 279 -6.63 -12.21 6.18
C ALA A 279 -5.45 -12.07 7.14
N VAL A 280 -4.98 -13.19 7.66
CA VAL A 280 -3.85 -13.27 8.59
C VAL A 280 -2.95 -14.43 8.23
N GLY A 281 -1.68 -14.38 8.61
CA GLY A 281 -0.77 -15.49 8.38
C GLY A 281 0.67 -15.17 8.76
N LEU A 282 1.58 -15.80 8.03
CA LEU A 282 3.02 -15.72 8.23
C LEU A 282 3.68 -15.11 6.99
N ARG A 283 4.84 -14.52 7.17
CA ARG A 283 5.67 -14.08 6.06
C ARG A 283 6.70 -15.16 5.75
N ILE A 284 6.74 -15.60 4.48
CA ILE A 284 7.71 -16.56 3.98
C ILE A 284 8.85 -15.84 3.26
N ILE A 285 10.07 -16.27 3.52
CA ILE A 285 11.30 -15.70 2.96
C ILE A 285 12.04 -16.78 2.19
N HIS A 286 12.54 -16.40 0.99
CA HIS A 286 13.36 -17.24 0.12
C HIS A 286 14.56 -16.45 -0.42
N PRO A 287 15.63 -17.11 -0.89
CA PRO A 287 16.62 -16.48 -1.75
C PRO A 287 15.95 -15.90 -3.00
N GLN A 288 16.24 -14.64 -3.34
CA GLN A 288 15.65 -14.00 -4.53
C GLN A 288 16.06 -14.71 -5.81
N GLU A 289 17.27 -15.27 -5.86
CA GLU A 289 17.78 -16.02 -7.02
C GLU A 289 16.87 -17.21 -7.34
N MET A 290 16.49 -18.00 -6.35
CA MET A 290 15.56 -19.13 -6.52
C MET A 290 14.24 -18.68 -7.17
N ILE A 291 13.69 -17.54 -6.75
CA ILE A 291 12.48 -16.99 -7.34
C ILE A 291 12.73 -16.51 -8.78
N ASN A 292 13.87 -15.86 -9.04
CA ASN A 292 14.24 -15.41 -10.38
C ASN A 292 14.34 -16.59 -11.37
N GLU A 293 15.04 -17.65 -11.01
CA GLU A 293 15.21 -18.84 -11.84
C GLU A 293 13.89 -19.55 -12.15
N ASN A 294 12.99 -19.64 -11.17
CA ASN A 294 11.66 -20.22 -11.37
C ASN A 294 10.78 -19.38 -12.31
N GLN A 295 10.84 -18.04 -12.20
CA GLN A 295 10.03 -17.14 -13.01
C GLN A 295 10.66 -16.87 -14.38
N TYR A 296 11.99 -16.75 -14.44
CA TYR A 296 12.76 -16.36 -15.61
C TYR A 296 13.95 -17.34 -15.81
N PRO A 297 13.72 -18.59 -16.21
CA PRO A 297 14.77 -19.61 -16.26
C PRO A 297 15.91 -19.27 -17.24
N ILE A 298 15.68 -18.35 -18.19
CA ILE A 298 16.67 -17.89 -19.17
C ILE A 298 16.78 -16.36 -19.07
N ASN A 299 18.01 -15.84 -19.10
CA ASN A 299 18.30 -14.40 -19.17
C ASN A 299 17.71 -13.55 -18.03
N TYR A 300 17.41 -14.16 -16.85
CA TYR A 300 16.83 -13.43 -15.73
C TYR A 300 17.69 -12.24 -15.27
N LYS A 301 19.01 -12.26 -15.52
CA LYS A 301 19.94 -11.17 -15.17
C LYS A 301 19.67 -9.85 -15.88
N PHE A 302 18.94 -9.88 -17.00
CA PHE A 302 18.51 -8.69 -17.75
C PHE A 302 17.13 -8.17 -17.30
N LEU A 303 16.49 -8.86 -16.37
CA LEU A 303 15.15 -8.53 -15.90
C LEU A 303 15.19 -8.02 -14.45
N PRO A 304 14.22 -7.22 -14.02
CA PRO A 304 14.11 -6.85 -12.63
C PRO A 304 13.83 -8.08 -11.75
N SER A 305 14.15 -7.97 -10.45
CA SER A 305 13.85 -9.03 -9.47
C SER A 305 12.43 -9.56 -9.62
N ALA A 306 12.32 -10.88 -9.79
CA ALA A 306 11.06 -11.54 -10.07
C ALA A 306 10.09 -11.45 -8.91
N SER A 307 8.81 -11.31 -9.23
CA SER A 307 7.71 -11.33 -8.27
C SER A 307 6.71 -12.42 -8.62
N TYR A 308 5.96 -12.88 -7.63
CA TYR A 308 4.91 -13.89 -7.83
C TYR A 308 3.59 -13.46 -7.18
N LYS A 309 2.50 -14.07 -7.66
CA LYS A 309 1.18 -14.04 -7.05
C LYS A 309 0.61 -15.45 -7.06
N LEU A 310 0.36 -16.00 -5.88
CA LEU A 310 -0.10 -17.37 -5.67
C LEU A 310 -1.43 -17.36 -4.95
N THR A 311 -2.32 -18.27 -5.33
CA THR A 311 -3.63 -18.44 -4.73
C THR A 311 -3.99 -19.92 -4.65
N TYR A 312 -4.64 -20.31 -3.57
CA TYR A 312 -5.14 -21.66 -3.34
C TYR A 312 -6.44 -21.61 -2.55
N ASN A 313 -7.37 -22.48 -2.89
CA ASN A 313 -8.57 -22.70 -2.08
C ASN A 313 -8.38 -24.01 -1.31
N SER A 314 -8.31 -23.89 0.01
CA SER A 314 -8.06 -25.04 0.90
C SER A 314 -9.25 -25.99 0.97
N LYS A 315 -9.04 -27.19 1.54
CA LYS A 315 -10.10 -28.18 1.79
C LYS A 315 -11.21 -27.63 2.70
N SER A 316 -10.84 -26.77 3.63
CA SER A 316 -11.79 -26.08 4.52
C SER A 316 -12.50 -24.88 3.88
N LYS A 317 -12.30 -24.65 2.56
CA LYS A 317 -12.87 -23.55 1.75
C LYS A 317 -12.38 -22.14 2.13
N HIS A 318 -11.29 -22.03 2.89
CA HIS A 318 -10.62 -20.74 3.10
C HIS A 318 -9.66 -20.44 1.95
N GLY A 319 -9.65 -19.19 1.49
CA GLY A 319 -8.66 -18.75 0.51
C GLY A 319 -7.30 -18.59 1.17
N VAL A 320 -6.26 -19.23 0.58
CA VAL A 320 -4.86 -19.04 0.95
C VAL A 320 -4.14 -18.36 -0.20
N TYR A 321 -3.43 -17.27 0.06
CA TYR A 321 -2.78 -16.54 -1.02
C TYR A 321 -1.55 -15.75 -0.58
N SER A 322 -0.66 -15.51 -1.55
CA SER A 322 0.46 -14.60 -1.36
C SER A 322 -0.01 -13.15 -1.38
N PHE A 323 0.44 -12.35 -0.43
CA PHE A 323 0.08 -10.94 -0.32
C PHE A 323 1.33 -10.09 -0.10
N CYS A 324 1.32 -8.87 -0.65
CA CYS A 324 2.40 -7.90 -0.49
C CYS A 324 3.81 -8.52 -0.66
N MET A 325 4.01 -9.33 -1.73
CA MET A 325 5.31 -9.92 -2.05
C MET A 325 6.31 -8.82 -2.35
N CYS A 326 7.44 -8.81 -1.66
CA CYS A 326 8.53 -7.85 -1.75
C CYS A 326 9.77 -8.51 -2.37
N PRO A 327 10.01 -8.34 -3.69
CA PRO A 327 11.23 -8.81 -4.31
C PRO A 327 12.43 -8.02 -3.78
N GLY A 328 13.57 -8.68 -3.62
CA GLY A 328 14.80 -8.06 -3.14
C GLY A 328 14.58 -7.21 -1.89
N GLY A 329 13.80 -7.72 -0.91
CA GLY A 329 13.34 -6.95 0.22
C GLY A 329 13.64 -7.58 1.58
N TYR A 330 13.14 -6.93 2.63
CA TYR A 330 13.33 -7.28 4.02
C TYR A 330 11.99 -7.54 4.71
N VAL A 331 12.00 -8.39 5.73
CA VAL A 331 10.92 -8.48 6.72
C VAL A 331 11.22 -7.48 7.83
N VAL A 332 10.22 -6.69 8.21
CA VAL A 332 10.40 -5.59 9.16
C VAL A 332 9.43 -5.71 10.34
N ASN A 333 9.90 -5.40 11.55
CA ASN A 333 9.04 -5.24 12.72
C ASN A 333 8.19 -3.97 12.54
N THR A 334 6.86 -4.13 12.58
CA THR A 334 5.87 -3.05 12.41
C THR A 334 4.96 -2.88 13.61
N SER A 335 5.41 -3.31 14.78
CA SER A 335 4.68 -3.19 16.04
C SER A 335 4.25 -1.75 16.31
N THR A 336 3.06 -1.58 16.88
CA THR A 336 2.50 -0.27 17.25
C THR A 336 2.12 -0.17 18.72
N ASN A 337 2.05 -1.29 19.43
CA ASN A 337 1.67 -1.34 20.84
C ASN A 337 2.63 -2.23 21.62
N LYS A 338 2.90 -1.86 22.85
CA LYS A 338 3.68 -2.70 23.78
C LYS A 338 3.04 -4.08 23.94
N ASN A 339 3.87 -5.09 24.15
CA ASN A 339 3.47 -6.49 24.31
C ASN A 339 2.70 -7.05 23.10
N ARG A 340 2.90 -6.50 21.91
CA ARG A 340 2.31 -6.96 20.65
C ARG A 340 3.35 -6.89 19.56
N LEU A 341 3.45 -7.95 18.77
CA LEU A 341 4.41 -8.00 17.67
C LEU A 341 3.69 -8.28 16.36
N CYS A 342 3.95 -7.46 15.38
CA CYS A 342 3.51 -7.71 14.01
C CYS A 342 4.61 -7.33 13.02
N ILE A 343 4.59 -7.96 11.85
CA ILE A 343 5.60 -7.77 10.82
C ILE A 343 4.97 -7.38 9.49
N ASN A 344 5.79 -6.84 8.59
CA ASN A 344 5.45 -6.61 7.20
C ASN A 344 6.72 -6.74 6.32
N GLY A 345 6.60 -6.51 5.00
CA GLY A 345 7.72 -6.49 4.07
C GLY A 345 8.01 -5.09 3.55
N MET A 346 9.28 -4.86 3.23
CA MET A 346 9.79 -3.61 2.70
C MET A 346 10.85 -3.90 1.64
N SER A 347 10.95 -3.08 0.60
CA SER A 347 12.07 -3.11 -0.36
C SER A 347 12.54 -1.70 -0.71
N ASN A 348 13.82 -1.58 -1.04
CA ASN A 348 14.36 -0.42 -1.73
C ASN A 348 13.93 -0.41 -3.21
N TYR A 349 14.12 0.70 -3.89
CA TYR A 349 13.80 0.84 -5.32
C TYR A 349 14.54 -0.21 -6.18
N LYS A 350 15.83 -0.47 -5.90
CA LYS A 350 16.63 -1.45 -6.65
C LYS A 350 16.24 -2.90 -6.40
N ARG A 351 15.56 -3.21 -5.27
CA ARG A 351 15.17 -4.59 -4.92
C ARG A 351 16.33 -5.57 -4.91
N ASP A 352 17.41 -5.23 -4.23
CA ASP A 352 18.72 -5.88 -4.30
C ASP A 352 19.22 -6.47 -2.97
N SER A 353 18.31 -6.74 -2.00
CA SER A 353 18.72 -7.35 -0.72
C SER A 353 19.19 -8.80 -0.82
N GLY A 354 18.94 -9.48 -1.94
CA GLY A 354 19.19 -10.91 -2.11
C GLY A 354 18.04 -11.80 -1.63
N TYR A 355 17.01 -11.27 -0.98
CA TYR A 355 15.88 -12.02 -0.45
C TYR A 355 14.56 -11.60 -1.09
N ALA A 356 13.69 -12.59 -1.33
CA ALA A 356 12.29 -12.40 -1.67
C ALA A 356 11.43 -12.73 -0.44
N ASN A 357 10.45 -11.90 -0.10
CA ASN A 357 9.52 -12.26 0.96
C ASN A 357 8.08 -11.93 0.58
N SER A 358 7.14 -12.68 1.14
CA SER A 358 5.70 -12.50 0.93
C SER A 358 4.91 -12.94 2.15
N ALA A 359 3.85 -12.25 2.49
CA ALA A 359 2.87 -12.82 3.38
C ALA A 359 2.16 -13.99 2.69
N ILE A 360 2.01 -15.11 3.38
CA ILE A 360 1.08 -16.19 3.04
C ILE A 360 -0.03 -16.13 4.07
N ILE A 361 -1.22 -15.83 3.60
CA ILE A 361 -2.35 -15.43 4.44
C ILE A 361 -3.60 -16.25 4.12
N VAL A 362 -4.38 -16.48 5.17
CA VAL A 362 -5.67 -17.19 5.15
C VAL A 362 -6.77 -16.18 5.39
N THR A 363 -7.80 -16.22 4.56
CA THR A 363 -9.00 -15.38 4.76
C THR A 363 -9.71 -15.79 6.05
N VAL A 364 -10.02 -14.82 6.90
CA VAL A 364 -10.77 -14.98 8.15
C VAL A 364 -12.02 -14.11 8.15
N GLY A 365 -13.09 -14.66 8.69
CA GLY A 365 -14.39 -14.02 8.79
C GLY A 365 -14.97 -14.14 10.20
N PRO A 366 -16.22 -13.71 10.39
CA PRO A 366 -16.93 -13.79 11.66
C PRO A 366 -17.01 -15.20 12.25
N ASP A 367 -16.93 -16.23 11.43
CA ASP A 367 -16.87 -17.64 11.81
C ASP A 367 -15.60 -17.98 12.66
N ILE A 368 -14.53 -17.21 12.49
CA ILE A 368 -13.26 -17.40 13.21
C ILE A 368 -13.11 -16.40 14.35
N TYR A 369 -13.45 -15.12 14.16
CA TYR A 369 -13.17 -14.07 15.13
C TYR A 369 -14.39 -13.51 15.87
N GLY A 370 -15.61 -13.88 15.51
CA GLY A 370 -16.86 -13.44 16.15
C GLY A 370 -17.64 -12.40 15.34
N ASN A 371 -18.89 -12.13 15.77
CA ASN A 371 -19.87 -11.35 14.99
C ASN A 371 -19.98 -9.88 15.39
N ASN A 372 -19.29 -9.41 16.44
CA ASN A 372 -19.36 -8.00 16.85
C ASN A 372 -18.45 -7.16 15.99
N THR A 373 -18.79 -5.88 15.84
CA THR A 373 -18.07 -4.92 14.98
C THR A 373 -16.56 -4.88 15.27
N LEU A 374 -16.14 -4.94 16.53
CA LEU A 374 -14.75 -4.82 16.94
C LEU A 374 -14.02 -6.18 17.13
N ASP A 375 -14.68 -7.31 16.89
CA ASP A 375 -14.09 -8.62 17.18
C ASP A 375 -12.89 -8.91 16.26
N GLY A 376 -12.90 -8.45 15.01
CA GLY A 376 -11.75 -8.53 14.12
C GLY A 376 -10.51 -7.79 14.65
N LEU A 377 -10.68 -6.61 15.29
CA LEU A 377 -9.56 -5.88 15.94
C LEU A 377 -9.02 -6.63 17.17
N LYS A 378 -9.92 -7.23 17.95
CA LYS A 378 -9.53 -8.03 19.12
C LYS A 378 -8.76 -9.27 18.67
N PHE A 379 -9.22 -9.93 17.62
CA PHE A 379 -8.55 -11.11 17.05
C PHE A 379 -7.14 -10.77 16.54
N GLN A 380 -6.98 -9.68 15.76
CA GLN A 380 -5.64 -9.21 15.38
C GLN A 380 -4.74 -8.97 16.61
N SER A 381 -5.28 -8.29 17.62
CA SER A 381 -4.55 -8.01 18.87
C SER A 381 -4.09 -9.28 19.57
N LYS A 382 -4.96 -10.31 19.62
CA LYS A 382 -4.63 -11.61 20.23
C LYS A 382 -3.51 -12.34 19.49
N LEU A 383 -3.52 -12.33 18.16
CA LEU A 383 -2.45 -12.92 17.36
C LEU A 383 -1.12 -12.19 17.56
N GLU A 384 -1.14 -10.85 17.65
CA GLU A 384 0.03 -10.02 17.91
C GLU A 384 0.59 -10.25 19.33
N GLU A 385 -0.27 -10.46 20.33
CA GLU A 385 0.11 -10.85 21.70
C GLU A 385 0.76 -12.24 21.72
N ASN A 386 0.16 -13.22 21.03
CA ASN A 386 0.72 -14.56 20.93
C ASN A 386 2.12 -14.53 20.28
N ALA A 387 2.29 -13.77 19.19
CA ALA A 387 3.58 -13.63 18.53
C ALA A 387 4.64 -12.96 19.44
N TYR A 388 4.23 -11.92 20.17
CA TYR A 388 5.09 -11.24 21.15
C TYR A 388 5.57 -12.20 22.26
N MET A 389 4.64 -12.93 22.90
CA MET A 389 4.99 -13.89 23.96
C MET A 389 5.90 -15.00 23.43
N LEU A 390 5.66 -15.48 22.22
CA LEU A 390 6.44 -16.54 21.60
C LEU A 390 7.86 -16.08 21.26
N GLY A 391 7.98 -14.90 20.68
CA GLY A 391 9.25 -14.29 20.32
C GLY A 391 10.03 -13.70 21.50
N ASN A 392 9.36 -13.45 22.65
CA ASN A 392 9.92 -12.70 23.75
C ASN A 392 10.50 -11.36 23.30
N ASP A 393 9.64 -10.54 22.68
CA ASP A 393 9.92 -9.23 22.09
C ASP A 393 10.71 -9.25 20.74
N PHE A 394 11.18 -10.41 20.30
CA PHE A 394 11.85 -10.60 19.01
C PHE A 394 10.89 -11.20 17.99
N ILE A 395 11.18 -11.03 16.71
CA ILE A 395 10.39 -11.63 15.62
C ILE A 395 10.51 -13.16 15.71
N PRO A 396 9.42 -13.89 15.99
CA PRO A 396 9.47 -15.35 15.99
C PRO A 396 9.62 -15.88 14.57
N VAL A 397 10.58 -16.80 14.39
CA VAL A 397 10.92 -17.41 13.09
C VAL A 397 11.01 -18.92 13.19
N GLN A 398 10.79 -19.61 12.07
CA GLN A 398 10.87 -21.07 11.97
C GLN A 398 11.11 -21.47 10.51
N ARG A 399 11.89 -22.53 10.24
CA ARG A 399 11.94 -23.13 8.90
C ARG A 399 10.60 -23.78 8.59
N TYR A 400 10.16 -23.72 7.33
CA TYR A 400 8.88 -24.31 6.97
C TYR A 400 8.84 -25.84 7.23
N VAL A 401 9.92 -26.54 6.95
CA VAL A 401 10.02 -27.98 7.20
C VAL A 401 9.81 -28.35 8.68
N ASP A 402 10.30 -27.54 9.62
CA ASP A 402 10.11 -27.69 11.06
C ASP A 402 8.71 -27.26 11.51
N TYR A 403 8.13 -26.20 10.90
CA TYR A 403 6.75 -25.74 11.14
C TYR A 403 5.73 -26.86 10.87
N LYS A 404 5.94 -27.64 9.80
CA LYS A 404 5.06 -28.77 9.43
C LYS A 404 4.94 -29.80 10.56
N ILE A 405 6.02 -30.06 11.27
CA ILE A 405 6.13 -31.13 12.30
C ILE A 405 6.18 -30.57 13.73
N HIS A 406 5.86 -29.31 13.93
CA HIS A 406 5.86 -28.63 15.23
C HIS A 406 7.21 -28.64 15.96
N LYS A 407 8.32 -28.71 15.23
CA LYS A 407 9.68 -28.68 15.79
C LYS A 407 10.21 -27.24 15.77
N ILE A 408 10.75 -26.75 16.88
CA ILE A 408 11.48 -25.48 16.92
C ILE A 408 12.75 -25.67 16.08
N SER A 409 12.98 -24.78 15.11
CA SER A 409 14.19 -24.79 14.29
C SER A 409 15.43 -24.54 15.14
N ASP A 410 16.52 -25.14 14.74
CA ASP A 410 17.85 -24.77 15.25
C ASP A 410 18.19 -23.33 14.83
N ASN A 411 19.41 -22.88 14.99
CA ASN A 411 19.81 -21.52 14.70
C ASN A 411 19.43 -21.07 13.27
N ILE A 412 18.74 -19.91 13.16
CA ILE A 412 18.45 -19.23 11.89
C ILE A 412 19.20 -17.89 11.94
N GLU A 413 20.17 -17.74 11.04
CA GLU A 413 20.87 -16.47 10.83
C GLU A 413 20.47 -15.94 9.44
N SER A 414 20.02 -14.69 9.38
CA SER A 414 19.60 -14.08 8.11
C SER A 414 19.55 -12.57 8.18
N ASP A 415 20.15 -11.91 7.20
CA ASP A 415 20.10 -10.46 7.00
C ASP A 415 18.78 -9.97 6.38
N ALA A 416 17.84 -10.91 6.13
CA ALA A 416 16.52 -10.60 5.58
C ALA A 416 15.61 -9.82 6.54
N PHE A 417 16.02 -9.61 7.78
CA PHE A 417 15.19 -9.01 8.82
C PHE A 417 15.68 -7.61 9.23
N LYS A 418 14.71 -6.73 9.50
CA LYS A 418 14.92 -5.49 10.27
C LYS A 418 14.18 -5.65 11.60
N GLY A 419 14.96 -5.92 12.64
CA GLY A 419 14.55 -6.34 13.97
C GLY A 419 15.19 -7.68 14.36
N ASN A 420 15.36 -7.88 15.66
CA ASN A 420 15.92 -9.13 16.20
C ASN A 420 14.97 -10.31 16.00
N ILE A 421 15.51 -11.48 15.74
CA ILE A 421 14.75 -12.73 15.50
C ILE A 421 14.98 -13.76 16.61
N LYS A 422 14.01 -14.66 16.79
CA LYS A 422 14.10 -15.79 17.70
C LYS A 422 13.41 -17.01 17.13
N CYS A 423 14.10 -18.16 17.12
CA CYS A 423 13.50 -19.43 16.73
C CYS A 423 12.41 -19.85 17.72
N ALA A 424 11.22 -20.17 17.21
CA ALA A 424 10.06 -20.54 17.99
C ALA A 424 9.07 -21.38 17.17
N ASP A 425 8.14 -22.08 17.84
CA ASP A 425 7.09 -22.85 17.16
C ASP A 425 5.91 -21.93 16.77
N LEU A 426 5.89 -21.50 15.52
CA LEU A 426 4.90 -20.54 14.98
C LEU A 426 3.47 -21.10 14.95
N ASN A 427 3.27 -22.43 15.09
CA ASN A 427 1.93 -23.01 15.22
C ASN A 427 1.17 -22.48 16.46
N LYS A 428 1.88 -21.97 17.46
CA LYS A 428 1.28 -21.42 18.68
C LYS A 428 0.70 -20.02 18.51
N ILE A 429 0.90 -19.37 17.37
CA ILE A 429 0.34 -18.04 17.09
C ILE A 429 -1.15 -18.11 16.79
N PHE A 430 -1.57 -19.11 16.00
CA PHE A 430 -2.90 -19.20 15.41
C PHE A 430 -3.73 -20.36 15.97
N PRO A 431 -5.06 -20.30 15.83
CA PRO A 431 -5.90 -21.49 15.88
C PRO A 431 -5.51 -22.52 14.83
N ASP A 432 -5.71 -23.81 15.10
CA ASP A 432 -5.29 -24.92 14.21
C ASP A 432 -5.81 -24.78 12.79
N ILE A 433 -7.04 -24.32 12.61
CA ILE A 433 -7.62 -24.13 11.28
C ILE A 433 -6.77 -23.21 10.40
N ILE A 434 -6.16 -22.18 10.95
CA ILE A 434 -5.29 -21.27 10.18
C ILE A 434 -3.97 -21.95 9.88
N ASN A 435 -3.36 -22.65 10.84
CA ASN A 435 -2.12 -23.39 10.64
C ASN A 435 -2.26 -24.45 9.55
N GLU A 436 -3.33 -25.25 9.58
CA GLU A 436 -3.58 -26.29 8.56
C GLU A 436 -3.76 -25.68 7.16
N ASN A 437 -4.50 -24.58 7.05
CA ASN A 437 -4.67 -23.89 5.76
C ASN A 437 -3.34 -23.33 5.24
N LEU A 438 -2.49 -22.76 6.10
CA LEU A 438 -1.17 -22.28 5.72
C LEU A 438 -0.30 -23.42 5.19
N LYS A 439 -0.26 -24.57 5.88
CA LYS A 439 0.49 -25.76 5.45
C LYS A 439 0.00 -26.26 4.09
N GLU A 440 -1.32 -26.43 3.92
CA GLU A 440 -1.90 -26.86 2.65
C GLU A 440 -1.53 -25.90 1.49
N GLY A 441 -1.64 -24.58 1.75
CA GLY A 441 -1.34 -23.57 0.75
C GLY A 441 0.14 -23.53 0.34
N ILE A 442 1.05 -23.55 1.32
CA ILE A 442 2.50 -23.52 1.06
C ILE A 442 2.92 -24.79 0.31
N ASP A 443 2.45 -25.97 0.69
CA ASP A 443 2.73 -27.22 -0.04
C ASP A 443 2.16 -27.20 -1.46
N TYR A 444 0.97 -26.62 -1.68
CA TYR A 444 0.43 -26.46 -3.02
C TYR A 444 1.26 -25.47 -3.87
N PHE A 445 1.81 -24.42 -3.27
CA PHE A 445 2.58 -23.41 -4.00
C PHE A 445 3.92 -23.95 -4.54
N ASP A 446 4.46 -25.01 -3.96
CA ASP A 446 5.62 -25.72 -4.49
C ASP A 446 5.40 -26.25 -5.91
N ASN A 447 4.17 -26.63 -6.26
CA ASN A 447 3.81 -27.01 -7.64
C ASN A 447 3.86 -25.83 -8.64
N LYS A 448 3.94 -24.59 -8.15
CA LYS A 448 4.00 -23.37 -8.97
C LYS A 448 5.41 -22.77 -9.01
N ILE A 449 6.11 -22.85 -7.91
CA ILE A 449 7.47 -22.36 -7.71
C ILE A 449 8.24 -23.48 -7.00
N LYS A 450 9.12 -24.14 -7.71
CA LYS A 450 9.90 -25.25 -7.19
C LYS A 450 10.72 -24.82 -5.96
N GLU A 451 10.79 -25.65 -4.94
CA GLU A 451 11.47 -25.41 -3.64
C GLU A 451 10.78 -24.32 -2.78
N PHE A 452 9.51 -23.98 -3.08
CA PHE A 452 8.77 -23.01 -2.29
C PHE A 452 8.55 -23.45 -0.83
N ASN A 453 8.41 -24.77 -0.61
CA ASN A 453 8.29 -25.41 0.69
C ASN A 453 9.57 -26.12 1.15
N GLY A 454 10.71 -25.82 0.50
CA GLY A 454 12.00 -26.46 0.76
C GLY A 454 12.71 -25.95 2.02
N ASP A 455 13.93 -26.47 2.23
CA ASP A 455 14.74 -26.19 3.43
C ASP A 455 15.14 -24.72 3.60
N SER A 456 15.22 -23.96 2.48
CA SER A 456 15.55 -22.54 2.48
C SER A 456 14.37 -21.64 2.86
N ALA A 457 13.14 -22.16 2.94
CA ALA A 457 11.96 -21.39 3.27
C ALA A 457 11.91 -21.06 4.77
N ILE A 458 12.04 -19.78 5.12
CA ILE A 458 11.93 -19.27 6.49
C ILE A 458 10.57 -18.61 6.66
N LEU A 459 9.84 -18.98 7.71
CA LEU A 459 8.61 -18.34 8.14
C LEU A 459 8.89 -17.36 9.26
N ALA A 460 8.15 -16.26 9.28
CA ALA A 460 8.15 -15.26 10.34
C ALA A 460 6.73 -14.82 10.71
N GLY A 461 6.49 -14.51 11.97
CA GLY A 461 5.15 -14.14 12.47
C GLY A 461 5.13 -12.85 13.27
N VAL A 462 3.99 -12.17 13.30
CA VAL A 462 2.72 -12.45 12.63
C VAL A 462 2.40 -11.36 11.58
N GLU A 463 1.93 -11.73 10.42
CA GLU A 463 1.30 -10.82 9.48
C GLU A 463 -0.20 -10.76 9.79
N SER A 464 -0.62 -9.79 10.61
CA SER A 464 -2.00 -9.66 11.10
C SER A 464 -2.79 -8.52 10.43
N ARG A 465 -2.09 -7.58 9.76
CA ARG A 465 -2.63 -6.30 9.31
C ARG A 465 -2.64 -6.16 7.79
N THR A 466 -3.23 -7.14 7.10
CA THR A 466 -3.31 -7.14 5.63
C THR A 466 -4.33 -6.13 5.08
N SER A 467 -5.39 -5.85 5.84
CA SER A 467 -6.39 -4.81 5.58
C SER A 467 -7.14 -4.45 6.87
N SER A 468 -7.88 -3.34 6.84
CA SER A 468 -8.73 -2.96 7.97
C SER A 468 -9.80 -4.03 8.24
N PRO A 469 -9.95 -4.51 9.49
CA PRO A 469 -11.03 -5.43 9.87
C PRO A 469 -12.36 -4.70 10.10
N ILE A 470 -12.39 -3.39 9.90
CA ILE A 470 -13.54 -2.51 10.10
C ILE A 470 -13.78 -1.70 8.83
N ARG A 471 -15.06 -1.44 8.54
CA ARG A 471 -15.49 -0.39 7.64
C ARG A 471 -16.29 0.66 8.43
N ILE A 472 -15.87 1.92 8.32
CA ILE A 472 -16.65 3.06 8.82
C ILE A 472 -17.61 3.46 7.71
N LEU A 473 -18.92 3.34 7.94
CA LEU A 473 -19.92 3.59 6.91
C LEU A 473 -19.98 5.08 6.53
N ARG A 474 -20.19 5.33 5.25
CA ARG A 474 -20.36 6.67 4.67
C ARG A 474 -21.44 6.66 3.59
N ASP A 475 -22.15 7.75 3.45
CA ASP A 475 -23.23 7.94 2.47
C ASP A 475 -22.66 8.20 1.04
N GLU A 476 -23.52 8.56 0.11
CA GLU A 476 -23.15 8.89 -1.28
C GLU A 476 -22.30 10.18 -1.38
N PHE A 477 -22.32 11.02 -0.36
CA PHE A 477 -21.47 12.22 -0.21
C PHE A 477 -20.17 11.92 0.55
N LEU A 478 -19.87 10.67 0.82
CA LEU A 478 -18.72 10.18 1.57
C LEU A 478 -18.68 10.68 3.03
N GLU A 479 -19.80 11.13 3.56
CA GLU A 479 -19.97 11.60 4.93
C GLU A 479 -20.48 10.46 5.82
N SER A 480 -20.07 10.43 7.08
CA SER A 480 -20.57 9.45 8.05
C SER A 480 -21.98 9.80 8.53
N ASN A 481 -22.56 8.97 9.41
CA ASN A 481 -23.83 9.30 10.09
C ASN A 481 -23.71 10.54 11.01
N ILE A 482 -22.50 10.96 11.37
CA ILE A 482 -22.25 12.22 12.08
C ILE A 482 -21.77 13.22 11.03
N LYS A 483 -22.58 14.26 10.81
CA LYS A 483 -22.31 15.28 9.79
C LYS A 483 -21.00 16.03 10.06
N GLY A 484 -20.23 16.29 9.01
CA GLY A 484 -18.92 16.91 9.08
C GLY A 484 -17.76 15.92 9.21
N ILE A 485 -18.01 14.61 9.37
CA ILE A 485 -16.98 13.58 9.45
C ILE A 485 -16.93 12.77 8.16
N TYR A 486 -15.77 12.76 7.51
CA TYR A 486 -15.49 12.08 6.24
C TYR A 486 -14.49 10.93 6.44
N PRO A 487 -14.95 9.68 6.62
CA PRO A 487 -14.06 8.51 6.69
C PRO A 487 -13.32 8.31 5.37
N CYS A 488 -11.99 8.11 5.41
CA CYS A 488 -11.13 8.11 4.24
C CYS A 488 -10.06 7.02 4.30
N GLY A 489 -9.79 6.42 3.15
CA GLY A 489 -8.65 5.53 2.93
C GLY A 489 -8.79 4.13 3.53
N GLU A 490 -7.64 3.52 3.85
CA GLU A 490 -7.58 2.13 4.30
C GLU A 490 -8.20 1.93 5.69
N GLY A 491 -7.97 2.86 6.61
CA GLY A 491 -8.58 2.80 7.95
C GLY A 491 -10.09 2.78 7.90
N ALA A 492 -10.67 3.56 7.01
CA ALA A 492 -12.12 3.56 6.78
C ALA A 492 -12.65 2.32 6.03
N GLY A 493 -11.77 1.42 5.56
CA GLY A 493 -12.15 0.16 4.91
C GLY A 493 -12.43 0.27 3.40
N TYR A 494 -12.04 1.37 2.74
CA TYR A 494 -12.31 1.63 1.31
C TYR A 494 -11.09 1.57 0.40
N ALA A 495 -9.91 1.40 0.95
CA ALA A 495 -8.67 1.25 0.21
C ALA A 495 -7.80 0.12 0.80
N GLY A 496 -6.77 -0.30 0.09
CA GLY A 496 -5.85 -1.36 0.52
C GLY A 496 -4.43 -1.18 -0.03
N GLY A 497 -3.97 0.06 -0.18
CA GLY A 497 -2.61 0.36 -0.63
C GLY A 497 -2.42 1.86 -0.93
N ILE A 498 -1.20 2.26 -1.27
CA ILE A 498 -0.80 3.67 -1.45
C ILE A 498 -1.71 4.37 -2.47
N THR A 499 -1.80 3.84 -3.69
CA THR A 499 -2.56 4.47 -4.79
C THR A 499 -4.05 4.55 -4.49
N THR A 500 -4.66 3.46 -4.02
CA THR A 500 -6.10 3.46 -3.72
C THR A 500 -6.45 4.36 -2.54
N SER A 501 -5.57 4.47 -1.54
CA SER A 501 -5.75 5.41 -0.42
C SER A 501 -5.64 6.86 -0.90
N ALA A 502 -4.66 7.18 -1.73
CA ALA A 502 -4.50 8.50 -2.34
C ALA A 502 -5.72 8.89 -3.21
N MET A 503 -6.20 7.95 -4.04
CA MET A 503 -7.41 8.16 -4.86
C MET A 503 -8.65 8.39 -3.99
N ASP A 504 -8.77 7.69 -2.87
CA ASP A 504 -9.90 7.90 -1.94
C ASP A 504 -9.81 9.26 -1.24
N GLY A 505 -8.60 9.74 -0.92
CA GLY A 505 -8.36 11.11 -0.46
C GLY A 505 -8.82 12.16 -1.48
N ILE A 506 -8.53 11.95 -2.77
CA ILE A 506 -9.03 12.82 -3.84
C ILE A 506 -10.56 12.78 -3.92
N LYS A 507 -11.20 11.62 -3.80
CA LYS A 507 -12.67 11.49 -3.81
C LYS A 507 -13.32 12.24 -2.64
N VAL A 508 -12.74 12.13 -1.44
CA VAL A 508 -13.25 12.86 -0.26
C VAL A 508 -13.12 14.36 -0.46
N PHE A 509 -11.98 14.83 -0.98
CA PHE A 509 -11.83 16.23 -1.39
C PHE A 509 -12.92 16.65 -2.39
N GLU A 510 -13.15 15.86 -3.46
CA GLU A 510 -14.18 16.17 -4.47
C GLU A 510 -15.58 16.29 -3.85
N SER A 511 -15.90 15.47 -2.85
CA SER A 511 -17.18 15.53 -2.15
C SER A 511 -17.32 16.82 -1.34
N ILE A 512 -16.27 17.23 -0.62
CA ILE A 512 -16.21 18.50 0.11
C ILE A 512 -16.30 19.67 -0.88
N TYR A 513 -15.54 19.62 -1.98
CA TYR A 513 -15.50 20.66 -3.02
C TYR A 513 -16.86 20.88 -3.71
N LYS A 514 -17.60 19.79 -3.98
CA LYS A 514 -18.97 19.87 -4.55
C LYS A 514 -19.98 20.54 -3.65
N ARG A 515 -19.73 20.59 -2.36
CA ARG A 515 -20.66 21.12 -1.38
C ARG A 515 -20.26 22.54 -0.93
N TYR A 516 -18.99 22.74 -0.65
CA TYR A 516 -18.49 23.95 -0.02
C TYR A 516 -17.68 24.82 -0.97
N LYS A 517 -17.78 26.13 -0.81
CA LYS A 517 -16.83 27.08 -1.37
C LYS A 517 -15.64 27.28 -0.42
N ASN A 518 -14.48 27.57 -0.97
CA ASN A 518 -13.33 28.04 -0.18
C ASN A 518 -13.60 29.45 0.37
N ASN A 519 -13.06 29.77 1.54
CA ASN A 519 -13.16 31.09 2.15
C ASN A 519 -12.11 32.04 1.60
#